data_cc0a92dd1f4c7aa0323bbc2a0a36df41
#
_entry.id   cc0a92dd1f4c7aa0323bbc2a0a36df41
#
_cell.length_a   1.000
_cell.length_b   1.000
_cell.length_c   1.000
_cell.angle_alpha   90.00
_cell.angle_beta   90.00
_cell.angle_gamma   90.00
#
_symmetry.space_group_name_H-M   'P 1'
#
loop_
_entity.id
_entity.type
_entity.pdbx_description
1 polymer ?
#
loop_
_entity_poly.entity_id
_entity_poly.type
_entity_poly.pdbx_seq_one_letter_code
_entity_poly.pdbx_strand_id
1 'polypeptide(L)'
;MAQYSFIRSAGGVLVPFASESQDYINKLKIGAVVSADIKQVRNPKFHRKFFSLLNLGFQYWEPKGGAISPADKALVSGFAKWVAYHAGHESTLQELANQYLDDAAKKRAGNISAVKSFEAFRAWVTIEADFYVSYLMPDGSVRREPKSISFAKMDDAEFSELYSAVLNVLWNYILYRTFPTQQAAENAAAQLLEYAA
;
A
#
# COMPACT_ATOMS: atom_id res chain seq x y z
N MET A 1 24.68 13.79 -10.26
CA MET A 1 25.32 12.60 -10.85
C MET A 1 24.67 12.34 -12.20
N ALA A 2 25.47 12.10 -13.23
CA ALA A 2 24.95 11.69 -14.54
C ALA A 2 24.42 10.24 -14.44
N GLN A 3 23.29 9.96 -15.06
CA GLN A 3 22.70 8.61 -15.13
C GLN A 3 22.77 8.13 -16.58
N TYR A 4 23.28 6.94 -16.77
CA TYR A 4 23.39 6.30 -18.08
C TYR A 4 22.55 5.03 -18.10
N SER A 5 21.85 4.80 -19.22
CA SER A 5 20.93 3.68 -19.38
C SER A 5 21.55 2.62 -20.28
N PHE A 6 21.45 1.36 -19.85
CA PHE A 6 21.94 0.20 -20.58
C PHE A 6 20.85 -0.86 -20.71
N ILE A 7 20.88 -1.62 -21.77
CA ILE A 7 20.01 -2.78 -21.98
C ILE A 7 20.84 -4.05 -22.02
N ARG A 8 20.35 -5.12 -21.41
CA ARG A 8 20.97 -6.44 -21.48
C ARG A 8 20.65 -7.08 -22.83
N SER A 9 21.67 -7.39 -23.61
CA SER A 9 21.56 -8.15 -24.85
C SER A 9 21.50 -9.66 -24.60
N ALA A 10 21.13 -10.43 -25.63
CA ALA A 10 21.04 -11.89 -25.56
C ALA A 10 22.36 -12.57 -25.15
N GLY A 11 23.51 -11.96 -25.40
CA GLY A 11 24.84 -12.45 -25.01
C GLY A 11 25.23 -12.15 -23.56
N GLY A 12 24.31 -11.59 -22.73
CA GLY A 12 24.61 -11.24 -21.34
C GLY A 12 25.43 -9.96 -21.16
N VAL A 13 25.65 -9.21 -22.23
CA VAL A 13 26.39 -7.95 -22.25
C VAL A 13 25.43 -6.78 -22.09
N LEU A 14 25.85 -5.76 -21.33
CA LEU A 14 25.13 -4.49 -21.24
C LEU A 14 25.55 -3.59 -22.41
N VAL A 15 24.58 -3.19 -23.23
CA VAL A 15 24.80 -2.25 -24.34
C VAL A 15 24.10 -0.91 -24.03
N PRO A 16 24.63 0.22 -24.48
CA PRO A 16 24.00 1.54 -24.27
C PRO A 16 22.60 1.56 -24.87
N PHE A 17 21.64 2.11 -24.11
CA PHE A 17 20.27 2.25 -24.56
C PHE A 17 19.96 3.61 -25.17
N ALA A 18 20.63 4.67 -24.67
CA ALA A 18 20.47 6.04 -25.12
C ALA A 18 21.78 6.57 -25.74
N SER A 19 21.68 7.58 -26.61
CA SER A 19 22.83 8.23 -27.27
C SER A 19 23.85 8.75 -26.26
N GLU A 20 23.39 9.36 -25.16
CA GLU A 20 24.26 9.88 -24.08
C GLU A 20 25.06 8.75 -23.41
N SER A 21 24.49 7.56 -23.27
CA SER A 21 25.17 6.39 -22.75
C SER A 21 26.23 5.86 -23.73
N GLN A 22 25.94 5.93 -25.02
CA GLN A 22 26.91 5.60 -26.08
C GLN A 22 28.07 6.58 -26.10
N ASP A 23 27.80 7.88 -26.00
CA ASP A 23 28.81 8.93 -25.98
C ASP A 23 29.73 8.81 -24.75
N TYR A 24 29.18 8.40 -23.61
CA TYR A 24 29.97 8.10 -22.41
C TYR A 24 30.95 6.95 -22.65
N ILE A 25 30.48 5.84 -23.22
CA ILE A 25 31.32 4.67 -23.52
C ILE A 25 32.43 5.05 -24.52
N ASN A 26 32.07 5.80 -25.56
CA ASN A 26 33.03 6.20 -26.59
C ASN A 26 34.18 7.09 -26.04
N LYS A 27 33.97 7.76 -24.90
CA LYS A 27 35.01 8.55 -24.20
C LYS A 27 35.94 7.70 -23.33
N LEU A 28 35.58 6.44 -23.06
CA LEU A 28 36.41 5.54 -22.27
C LEU A 28 37.54 4.97 -23.14
N LYS A 29 38.72 4.85 -22.54
CA LYS A 29 39.85 4.19 -23.21
C LYS A 29 39.59 2.70 -23.29
N ILE A 30 40.00 2.03 -24.37
CA ILE A 30 39.96 0.59 -24.48
C ILE A 30 40.72 -0.05 -23.31
N GLY A 31 40.05 -1.00 -22.62
CA GLY A 31 40.58 -1.66 -21.42
C GLY A 31 40.34 -0.90 -20.11
N ALA A 32 39.64 0.26 -20.13
CA ALA A 32 39.27 0.94 -18.90
C ALA A 32 38.26 0.13 -18.09
N VAL A 33 38.51 0.00 -16.79
CA VAL A 33 37.57 -0.61 -15.85
C VAL A 33 36.66 0.49 -15.26
N VAL A 34 35.35 0.29 -15.36
CA VAL A 34 34.35 1.22 -14.83
C VAL A 34 33.62 0.55 -13.68
N SER A 35 33.52 1.24 -12.55
CA SER A 35 32.65 0.84 -11.45
C SER A 35 31.32 1.57 -11.59
N ALA A 36 30.20 0.85 -11.54
CA ALA A 36 28.86 1.41 -11.68
C ALA A 36 27.89 0.78 -10.68
N ASP A 37 27.03 1.62 -10.12
CA ASP A 37 25.85 1.17 -9.37
C ASP A 37 24.72 0.89 -10.37
N ILE A 38 24.38 -0.39 -10.54
CA ILE A 38 23.41 -0.82 -11.53
C ILE A 38 22.06 -1.04 -10.85
N LYS A 39 21.06 -0.25 -11.24
CA LYS A 39 19.68 -0.40 -10.78
C LYS A 39 18.80 -0.79 -11.95
N GLN A 40 18.02 -1.85 -11.79
CA GLN A 40 17.00 -2.19 -12.77
C GLN A 40 15.86 -1.17 -12.72
N VAL A 41 15.56 -0.54 -13.86
CA VAL A 41 14.43 0.39 -13.97
C VAL A 41 13.14 -0.42 -13.96
N ARG A 42 12.24 -0.10 -13.04
CA ARG A 42 10.93 -0.74 -12.94
C ARG A 42 10.13 -0.58 -14.24
N ASN A 43 9.40 -1.64 -14.61
CA ASN A 43 8.54 -1.62 -15.78
C ASN A 43 7.38 -0.61 -15.60
N PRO A 44 7.28 0.45 -16.44
CA PRO A 44 6.21 1.43 -16.32
C PRO A 44 4.80 0.85 -16.52
N LYS A 45 4.66 -0.25 -17.28
CA LYS A 45 3.38 -0.97 -17.45
C LYS A 45 2.95 -1.62 -16.14
N PHE A 46 3.91 -2.18 -15.39
CA PHE A 46 3.63 -2.79 -14.09
C PHE A 46 3.23 -1.74 -13.04
N HIS A 47 3.88 -0.58 -13.08
CA HIS A 47 3.49 0.55 -12.23
C HIS A 47 2.04 1.01 -12.52
N ARG A 48 1.67 1.14 -13.79
CA ARG A 48 0.28 1.46 -14.18
C ARG A 48 -0.71 0.39 -13.74
N LYS A 49 -0.37 -0.90 -13.87
CA LYS A 49 -1.19 -2.02 -13.39
C LYS A 49 -1.47 -1.93 -11.88
N PHE A 50 -0.48 -1.54 -11.09
CA PHE A 50 -0.63 -1.33 -9.66
C PHE A 50 -1.64 -0.21 -9.33
N PHE A 51 -1.54 0.94 -10.01
CA PHE A 51 -2.49 2.03 -9.80
C PHE A 51 -3.90 1.69 -10.31
N SER A 52 -4.04 0.91 -11.37
CA SER A 52 -5.34 0.42 -11.83
C SER A 52 -5.99 -0.48 -10.77
N LEU A 53 -5.21 -1.36 -10.13
CA LEU A 53 -5.68 -2.21 -9.03
C LEU A 53 -6.11 -1.36 -7.81
N LEU A 54 -5.32 -0.35 -7.44
CA LEU A 54 -5.69 0.58 -6.35
C LEU A 54 -6.97 1.36 -6.68
N ASN A 55 -7.12 1.84 -7.92
CA ASN A 55 -8.32 2.54 -8.36
C ASN A 55 -9.55 1.63 -8.31
N LEU A 56 -9.43 0.38 -8.75
CA LEU A 56 -10.50 -0.61 -8.61
C LEU A 56 -10.90 -0.76 -7.14
N GLY A 57 -9.93 -1.00 -6.25
CA GLY A 57 -10.18 -1.11 -4.81
C GLY A 57 -10.85 0.15 -4.25
N PHE A 58 -10.40 1.33 -4.66
CA PHE A 58 -10.97 2.60 -4.22
C PHE A 58 -12.42 2.83 -4.68
N GLN A 59 -12.78 2.39 -5.90
CA GLN A 59 -14.15 2.46 -6.40
C GLN A 59 -15.10 1.60 -5.57
N TYR A 60 -14.70 0.36 -5.25
CA TYR A 60 -15.50 -0.58 -4.47
C TYR A 60 -15.38 -0.38 -2.95
N TRP A 61 -14.43 0.44 -2.50
CA TRP A 61 -14.32 0.77 -1.09
C TRP A 61 -15.44 1.70 -0.66
N GLU A 62 -16.26 1.23 0.26
CA GLU A 62 -17.22 2.06 0.98
C GLU A 62 -16.65 2.40 2.36
N PRO A 63 -16.43 3.69 2.69
CA PRO A 63 -16.08 4.08 4.03
C PRO A 63 -17.25 3.69 4.94
N LYS A 64 -17.14 2.56 5.59
CA LYS A 64 -18.05 2.27 6.70
C LYS A 64 -17.76 3.31 7.75
N GLY A 65 -18.75 4.14 8.09
CA GLY A 65 -18.67 5.25 9.04
C GLY A 65 -17.69 4.98 10.20
N GLY A 66 -16.40 5.11 9.89
CA GLY A 66 -15.26 4.59 10.65
C GLY A 66 -14.87 5.50 11.79
N ALA A 67 -15.88 6.02 12.50
CA ALA A 67 -15.67 6.80 13.70
C ALA A 67 -15.05 5.98 14.86
N ILE A 68 -15.02 4.64 14.73
CA ILE A 68 -14.43 3.73 15.74
C ILE A 68 -13.46 2.77 15.04
N SER A 69 -12.19 2.85 15.41
CA SER A 69 -11.14 1.97 14.89
C SER A 69 -11.21 0.57 15.53
N PRO A 70 -10.62 -0.46 14.89
CA PRO A 70 -10.45 -1.76 15.53
C PRO A 70 -9.70 -1.69 16.88
N ALA A 71 -8.75 -0.74 17.02
CA ALA A 71 -8.03 -0.51 18.26
C ALA A 71 -8.94 0.05 19.37
N ASP A 72 -9.83 1.01 19.03
CA ASP A 72 -10.83 1.51 19.98
C ASP A 72 -11.74 0.37 20.46
N LYS A 73 -12.20 -0.49 19.54
CA LYS A 73 -13.03 -1.67 19.88
C LYS A 73 -12.30 -2.64 20.79
N ALA A 74 -11.06 -2.96 20.47
CA ALA A 74 -10.25 -3.87 21.26
C ALA A 74 -10.01 -3.32 22.68
N LEU A 75 -9.73 -2.01 22.78
CA LEU A 75 -9.51 -1.35 24.06
C LEU A 75 -10.76 -1.36 24.94
N VAL A 76 -11.91 -0.93 24.39
CA VAL A 76 -13.18 -0.85 25.16
C VAL A 76 -13.68 -2.25 25.54
N SER A 77 -13.62 -3.23 24.61
CA SER A 77 -13.99 -4.61 24.89
C SER A 77 -13.05 -5.27 25.89
N GLY A 78 -11.75 -4.97 25.82
CA GLY A 78 -10.76 -5.44 26.78
C GLY A 78 -11.02 -4.88 28.18
N PHE A 79 -11.32 -3.59 28.29
CA PHE A 79 -11.69 -2.96 29.54
C PHE A 79 -12.99 -3.57 30.14
N ALA A 80 -14.03 -3.76 29.30
CA ALA A 80 -15.27 -4.39 29.75
C ALA A 80 -15.03 -5.82 30.31
N LYS A 81 -14.21 -6.62 29.65
CA LYS A 81 -13.81 -7.96 30.11
C LYS A 81 -13.04 -7.90 31.42
N TRP A 82 -12.10 -6.95 31.55
CA TRP A 82 -11.34 -6.77 32.78
C TRP A 82 -12.23 -6.40 33.97
N VAL A 83 -13.18 -5.47 33.76
CA VAL A 83 -14.17 -5.10 34.81
C VAL A 83 -15.07 -6.30 35.15
N ALA A 84 -15.52 -7.06 34.15
CA ALA A 84 -16.35 -8.25 34.34
C ALA A 84 -15.66 -9.32 35.19
N TYR A 85 -14.38 -9.52 34.97
CA TYR A 85 -13.55 -10.45 35.78
C TYR A 85 -13.52 -10.08 37.25
N HIS A 86 -13.50 -8.78 37.58
CA HIS A 86 -13.43 -8.29 38.95
C HIS A 86 -14.79 -8.06 39.63
N ALA A 87 -15.80 -7.67 38.86
CA ALA A 87 -17.12 -7.26 39.38
C ALA A 87 -18.27 -8.23 39.09
N GLY A 88 -18.04 -9.26 38.28
CA GLY A 88 -19.11 -10.13 37.76
C GLY A 88 -19.90 -9.43 36.64
N HIS A 89 -20.98 -10.04 36.17
CA HIS A 89 -21.89 -9.48 35.15
C HIS A 89 -21.31 -9.31 33.74
N GLU A 90 -20.63 -10.32 33.22
CA GLU A 90 -19.90 -10.26 31.93
C GLU A 90 -20.80 -9.87 30.74
N SER A 91 -22.00 -10.43 30.63
CA SER A 91 -22.92 -10.13 29.52
C SER A 91 -23.36 -8.66 29.51
N THR A 92 -23.75 -8.14 30.65
CA THR A 92 -24.25 -6.74 30.78
C THR A 92 -23.15 -5.73 30.50
N LEU A 93 -21.92 -5.98 30.96
CA LEU A 93 -20.78 -5.10 30.72
C LEU A 93 -20.37 -5.09 29.24
N GLN A 94 -20.46 -6.24 28.58
CA GLN A 94 -20.17 -6.30 27.14
C GLN A 94 -21.24 -5.60 26.29
N GLU A 95 -22.51 -5.69 26.68
CA GLU A 95 -23.60 -4.94 26.03
C GLU A 95 -23.42 -3.42 26.21
N LEU A 96 -23.11 -2.97 27.41
CA LEU A 96 -22.82 -1.54 27.68
C LEU A 96 -21.60 -1.04 26.90
N ALA A 97 -20.55 -1.85 26.77
CA ALA A 97 -19.39 -1.54 25.95
C ALA A 97 -19.75 -1.37 24.47
N ASN A 98 -20.60 -2.23 23.94
CA ASN A 98 -21.08 -2.13 22.56
C ASN A 98 -21.96 -0.89 22.37
N GLN A 99 -22.87 -0.60 23.28
CA GLN A 99 -23.69 0.64 23.24
C GLN A 99 -22.83 1.90 23.29
N TYR A 100 -21.83 1.93 24.16
CA TYR A 100 -20.88 3.04 24.24
C TYR A 100 -20.12 3.25 22.92
N LEU A 101 -19.67 2.15 22.27
CA LEU A 101 -19.00 2.22 20.99
C LEU A 101 -19.93 2.75 19.89
N ASP A 102 -21.18 2.34 19.86
CA ASP A 102 -22.19 2.82 18.90
C ASP A 102 -22.50 4.31 19.10
N ASP A 103 -22.63 4.78 20.33
CA ASP A 103 -22.88 6.19 20.63
C ASP A 103 -21.63 7.05 20.33
N ALA A 104 -20.46 6.56 20.63
CA ALA A 104 -19.21 7.21 20.25
C ALA A 104 -19.05 7.28 18.74
N ALA A 105 -19.45 6.21 18.01
CA ALA A 105 -19.45 6.18 16.55
C ALA A 105 -20.37 7.27 15.97
N LYS A 106 -21.60 7.37 16.48
CA LYS A 106 -22.59 8.38 16.06
C LYS A 106 -22.08 9.80 16.32
N LYS A 107 -21.55 10.07 17.53
CA LYS A 107 -20.98 11.38 17.89
C LYS A 107 -19.82 11.76 16.98
N ARG A 108 -18.89 10.85 16.72
CA ARG A 108 -17.75 11.12 15.85
C ARG A 108 -18.16 11.29 14.38
N ALA A 109 -19.11 10.46 13.89
CA ALA A 109 -19.63 10.55 12.53
C ALA A 109 -20.35 11.86 12.25
N GLY A 110 -21.08 12.41 13.22
CA GLY A 110 -21.79 13.71 13.09
C GLY A 110 -20.87 14.90 12.93
N ASN A 111 -19.59 14.77 13.30
CA ASN A 111 -18.61 15.85 13.25
C ASN A 111 -17.58 15.69 12.10
N ILE A 112 -17.65 14.62 11.32
CA ILE A 112 -16.66 14.34 10.27
C ILE A 112 -17.37 14.27 8.92
N SER A 113 -17.24 15.32 8.10
CA SER A 113 -17.47 15.25 6.67
C SER A 113 -16.31 14.45 6.04
N ALA A 114 -16.40 13.12 6.08
CA ALA A 114 -15.37 12.25 5.52
C ALA A 114 -15.48 12.20 3.99
N VAL A 115 -14.64 12.95 3.32
CA VAL A 115 -14.46 12.85 1.87
C VAL A 115 -13.55 11.66 1.56
N LYS A 116 -13.93 10.81 0.60
CA LYS A 116 -13.06 9.76 0.09
C LYS A 116 -11.78 10.39 -0.47
N SER A 117 -10.62 10.03 0.08
CA SER A 117 -9.32 10.45 -0.42
C SER A 117 -8.56 9.24 -0.94
N PHE A 118 -8.20 9.27 -2.22
CA PHE A 118 -7.38 8.23 -2.85
C PHE A 118 -6.00 8.12 -2.20
N GLU A 119 -5.40 9.25 -1.83
CA GLU A 119 -4.10 9.27 -1.15
C GLU A 119 -4.16 8.60 0.23
N ALA A 120 -5.18 8.92 1.04
CA ALA A 120 -5.39 8.28 2.32
C ALA A 120 -5.66 6.76 2.16
N PHE A 121 -6.45 6.39 1.16
CA PHE A 121 -6.71 4.99 0.83
C PHE A 121 -5.44 4.24 0.43
N ARG A 122 -4.67 4.80 -0.50
CA ARG A 122 -3.38 4.24 -0.94
C ARG A 122 -2.42 4.05 0.24
N ALA A 123 -2.30 5.07 1.10
CA ALA A 123 -1.46 5.01 2.28
C ALA A 123 -1.91 3.88 3.23
N TRP A 124 -3.21 3.78 3.50
CA TRP A 124 -3.77 2.72 4.32
C TRP A 124 -3.49 1.34 3.74
N VAL A 125 -3.80 1.09 2.47
CA VAL A 125 -3.57 -0.20 1.82
C VAL A 125 -2.09 -0.60 1.85
N THR A 126 -1.19 0.37 1.64
CA THR A 126 0.27 0.12 1.65
C THR A 126 0.76 -0.25 3.05
N ILE A 127 0.25 0.42 4.09
CA ILE A 127 0.58 0.11 5.49
C ILE A 127 0.01 -1.26 5.89
N GLU A 128 -1.23 -1.56 5.51
CA GLU A 128 -1.89 -2.84 5.79
C GLU A 128 -1.23 -4.01 5.05
N ALA A 129 -0.59 -3.74 3.91
CA ALA A 129 0.26 -4.68 3.18
C ALA A 129 1.66 -4.88 3.80
N ASP A 130 1.92 -4.31 4.99
CA ASP A 130 3.20 -4.36 5.72
C ASP A 130 4.37 -3.60 5.06
N PHE A 131 4.05 -2.70 4.11
CA PHE A 131 5.04 -1.84 3.45
C PHE A 131 5.04 -0.44 4.07
N TYR A 132 5.63 -0.31 5.26
CA TYR A 132 5.71 0.95 6.00
C TYR A 132 7.07 1.16 6.66
N VAL A 133 7.29 2.40 7.10
CA VAL A 133 8.39 2.79 7.98
C VAL A 133 7.78 3.28 9.29
N SER A 134 8.32 2.85 10.41
CA SER A 134 7.88 3.29 11.73
C SER A 134 8.76 4.41 12.26
N TYR A 135 8.13 5.47 12.73
CA TYR A 135 8.79 6.61 13.36
C TYR A 135 8.39 6.70 14.83
N LEU A 136 9.38 6.87 15.71
CA LEU A 136 9.13 7.21 17.10
C LEU A 136 8.88 8.72 17.19
N MET A 137 7.72 9.09 17.70
CA MET A 137 7.31 10.48 17.85
C MET A 137 7.83 11.04 19.19
N PRO A 138 7.97 12.40 19.34
CA PRO A 138 8.43 13.01 20.59
C PRO A 138 7.55 12.73 21.81
N ASP A 139 6.27 12.39 21.61
CA ASP A 139 5.32 12.00 22.65
C ASP A 139 5.42 10.52 23.06
N GLY A 140 6.39 9.77 22.49
CA GLY A 140 6.57 8.34 22.70
C GLY A 140 5.65 7.44 21.88
N SER A 141 4.74 7.98 21.08
CA SER A 141 3.91 7.20 20.16
C SER A 141 4.71 6.72 18.94
N VAL A 142 4.21 5.65 18.29
CA VAL A 142 4.79 5.14 17.05
C VAL A 142 3.85 5.47 15.88
N ARG A 143 4.36 6.22 14.92
CA ARG A 143 3.66 6.53 13.67
C ARG A 143 4.18 5.66 12.54
N ARG A 144 3.27 5.06 11.78
CA ARG A 144 3.59 4.31 10.57
C ARG A 144 3.30 5.16 9.34
N GLU A 145 4.25 5.21 8.42
CA GLU A 145 4.08 5.89 7.13
C GLU A 145 4.35 4.90 6.00
N PRO A 146 3.58 4.95 4.89
CA PRO A 146 3.78 4.02 3.78
C PRO A 146 5.17 4.20 3.18
N LYS A 147 5.84 3.11 2.82
CA LYS A 147 7.07 3.16 2.04
C LYS A 147 6.85 3.88 0.72
N SER A 148 7.84 4.63 0.29
CA SER A 148 7.80 5.32 -1.00
C SER A 148 7.87 4.31 -2.14
N ILE A 149 6.88 4.35 -3.02
CA ILE A 149 6.78 3.53 -4.24
C ILE A 149 7.44 4.18 -5.45
N SER A 150 8.28 5.21 -5.27
CA SER A 150 8.98 5.86 -6.38
C SER A 150 9.98 4.91 -7.03
N PHE A 151 10.22 5.10 -8.33
CA PHE A 151 11.20 4.31 -9.09
C PHE A 151 12.62 4.37 -8.52
N ALA A 152 12.95 5.45 -7.81
CA ALA A 152 14.27 5.63 -7.21
C ALA A 152 14.45 4.91 -5.87
N LYS A 153 13.35 4.57 -5.17
CA LYS A 153 13.39 4.07 -3.79
C LYS A 153 12.95 2.62 -3.65
N MET A 154 12.30 2.05 -4.65
CA MET A 154 11.79 0.68 -4.62
C MET A 154 12.12 0.01 -5.96
N ASP A 155 12.84 -1.09 -5.94
CA ASP A 155 13.19 -1.88 -7.13
C ASP A 155 12.01 -2.72 -7.65
N ASP A 156 12.23 -3.45 -8.73
CA ASP A 156 11.19 -4.24 -9.40
C ASP A 156 10.76 -5.46 -8.57
N ALA A 157 11.69 -6.06 -7.83
CA ALA A 157 11.42 -7.22 -6.98
C ALA A 157 10.57 -6.82 -5.76
N GLU A 158 11.00 -5.80 -5.00
CA GLU A 158 10.26 -5.28 -3.86
C GLU A 158 8.87 -4.76 -4.29
N PHE A 159 8.78 -4.14 -5.48
CA PHE A 159 7.49 -3.69 -6.01
C PHE A 159 6.55 -4.84 -6.40
N SER A 160 7.07 -5.97 -6.86
CA SER A 160 6.29 -7.18 -7.13
C SER A 160 5.72 -7.78 -5.84
N GLU A 161 6.51 -7.78 -4.77
CA GLU A 161 6.06 -8.19 -3.44
C GLU A 161 4.95 -7.26 -2.92
N LEU A 162 5.16 -5.94 -3.02
CA LEU A 162 4.15 -4.94 -2.67
C LEU A 162 2.86 -5.16 -3.46
N TYR A 163 2.94 -5.38 -4.78
CA TYR A 163 1.77 -5.63 -5.62
C TYR A 163 0.95 -6.83 -5.12
N SER A 164 1.62 -7.93 -4.83
CA SER A 164 0.99 -9.16 -4.34
C SER A 164 0.36 -8.97 -2.96
N ALA A 165 1.05 -8.29 -2.05
CA ALA A 165 0.54 -7.98 -0.71
C ALA A 165 -0.67 -7.04 -0.77
N VAL A 166 -0.61 -5.98 -1.60
CA VAL A 166 -1.72 -5.05 -1.81
C VAL A 166 -2.93 -5.74 -2.43
N LEU A 167 -2.72 -6.63 -3.40
CA LEU A 167 -3.80 -7.43 -3.99
C LEU A 167 -4.50 -8.28 -2.92
N ASN A 168 -3.74 -8.90 -2.01
CA ASN A 168 -4.29 -9.67 -0.89
C ASN A 168 -5.10 -8.78 0.08
N VAL A 169 -4.58 -7.60 0.42
CA VAL A 169 -5.30 -6.64 1.28
C VAL A 169 -6.61 -6.22 0.63
N LEU A 170 -6.56 -5.78 -0.63
CA LEU A 170 -7.75 -5.35 -1.36
C LEU A 170 -8.78 -6.48 -1.49
N TRP A 171 -8.31 -7.71 -1.74
CA TRP A 171 -9.17 -8.88 -1.78
C TRP A 171 -9.85 -9.11 -0.43
N ASN A 172 -9.09 -9.24 0.65
CA ASN A 172 -9.60 -9.62 1.96
C ASN A 172 -10.54 -8.59 2.59
N TYR A 173 -10.36 -7.31 2.28
CA TYR A 173 -11.14 -6.24 2.91
C TYR A 173 -12.27 -5.69 2.03
N ILE A 174 -12.12 -5.75 0.68
CA ILE A 174 -12.99 -5.00 -0.22
C ILE A 174 -13.56 -5.88 -1.34
N LEU A 175 -12.70 -6.45 -2.19
CA LEU A 175 -13.09 -6.99 -3.49
C LEU A 175 -13.79 -8.35 -3.43
N TYR A 176 -13.57 -9.14 -2.37
CA TYR A 176 -14.17 -10.47 -2.19
C TYR A 176 -15.70 -10.45 -2.21
N ARG A 177 -16.32 -9.29 -1.96
CA ARG A 177 -17.78 -9.13 -1.95
C ARG A 177 -18.37 -9.04 -3.34
N THR A 178 -17.57 -8.59 -4.31
CA THR A 178 -18.04 -8.26 -5.66
C THR A 178 -17.51 -9.23 -6.70
N PHE A 179 -16.27 -9.70 -6.52
CA PHE A 179 -15.62 -10.59 -7.49
C PHE A 179 -15.61 -12.03 -6.98
N PRO A 180 -15.80 -13.03 -7.87
CA PRO A 180 -15.84 -14.43 -7.46
C PRO A 180 -14.46 -14.97 -7.07
N THR A 181 -13.40 -14.42 -7.62
CA THR A 181 -12.01 -14.80 -7.33
C THR A 181 -11.08 -13.59 -7.38
N GLN A 182 -9.93 -13.71 -6.70
CA GLN A 182 -8.87 -12.70 -6.75
C GLN A 182 -8.37 -12.46 -8.19
N GLN A 183 -8.26 -13.53 -8.98
CA GLN A 183 -7.89 -13.44 -10.40
C GLN A 183 -8.91 -12.65 -11.23
N ALA A 184 -10.21 -12.81 -10.94
CA ALA A 184 -11.25 -12.04 -11.62
C ALA A 184 -11.14 -10.54 -11.30
N ALA A 185 -10.84 -10.18 -10.04
CA ALA A 185 -10.60 -8.80 -9.66
C ALA A 185 -9.33 -8.24 -10.34
N GLU A 186 -8.26 -9.01 -10.41
CA GLU A 186 -7.02 -8.62 -11.09
C GLU A 186 -7.23 -8.40 -12.60
N ASN A 187 -8.01 -9.28 -13.25
CA ASN A 187 -8.38 -9.14 -14.66
C ASN A 187 -9.22 -7.88 -14.90
N ALA A 188 -10.17 -7.58 -14.02
CA ALA A 188 -10.96 -6.34 -14.10
C ALA A 188 -10.08 -5.09 -13.97
N ALA A 189 -9.09 -5.10 -13.07
CA ALA A 189 -8.13 -4.02 -12.96
C ALA A 189 -7.27 -3.85 -14.23
N ALA A 190 -6.90 -4.96 -14.89
CA ALA A 190 -6.16 -4.93 -16.14
C ALA A 190 -7.00 -4.35 -17.29
N GLN A 191 -8.28 -4.70 -17.37
CA GLN A 191 -9.21 -4.14 -18.37
C GLN A 191 -9.39 -2.62 -18.19
N LEU A 192 -9.51 -2.12 -16.96
CA LEU A 192 -9.57 -0.68 -16.71
C LEU A 192 -8.34 0.07 -17.24
N LEU A 193 -7.19 -0.57 -17.27
CA LEU A 193 -5.97 0.01 -17.82
C LEU A 193 -6.03 0.16 -19.34
N GLU A 194 -6.65 -0.81 -20.04
CA GLU A 194 -6.79 -0.79 -21.50
C GLU A 194 -7.80 0.27 -21.97
N TYR A 195 -8.85 0.51 -21.18
CA TYR A 195 -9.83 1.58 -21.47
C TYR A 195 -9.31 3.00 -21.21
N ALA A 196 -8.27 3.14 -20.38
CA ALA A 196 -7.68 4.43 -20.00
C ALA A 196 -6.44 4.81 -20.83
N ALA A 197 -6.02 3.97 -21.76
CA ALA A 197 -4.87 4.16 -22.65
C ALA A 197 -5.30 4.64 -24.03
#